data_c4538e3823b7d32a4be4f99743d46afd
#
_entry.id   c4538e3823b7d32a4be4f99743d46afd
#
_cell.length_a   1.000
_cell.length_b   1.000
_cell.length_c   1.000
_cell.angle_alpha   90.00
_cell.angle_beta   90.00
_cell.angle_gamma   90.00
#
_symmetry.space_group_name_H-M   'P 1'
#
loop_
_entity.id
_entity.type
_entity.pdbx_description
1 polymer ?
#
loop_
_entity_poly.entity_id
_entity_poly.type
_entity_poly.pdbx_seq_one_letter_code
_entity_poly.pdbx_strand_id
1 'polypeptide(L)'
;DHKGPEPEGAPMEEQGLGWISDFGSGLGRDAITSGIEGAWTADPITWDNGYFDMLFKYEDTWTLTKSPAGAHQWTPSNQEEADMAPDAEDSSIKVPTMMTTADMAMIRDPEYRKISKYFHENPEVFADAFSRAWFKLLHRDMGPKSRYLGPDVPDEEFIWQDPVHPGSTSYDVAALKSDIMSCGLSITEMVETAWASASTYRDSDKRGGANGARIRLAPQKDWEGNKPAQLAKVLSTLEPLAAAHGASIADTIVLAGNVGIEMASGVEVPFTPGRGDATEEQTDAASFSYFEPVSCGFRNYLKQNYAVMPEEMMLDKAQLLGLTAPEMTVLVGGMRSLGVSSDERGLWGSDSKLDSSWFSTLLDMNVAWTATGSNSYVARDRQSGADVRTATRYDLVFGSNSQLRAIAEVYAQNGNHDKFVGDFIAAWNKVMNADRFDV
;
A
#
# COMPACT_ATOMS: atom_id res chain seq x y z
N ASP A 1 -1.70 16.17 29.56
CA ASP A 1 -2.62 15.66 28.57
C ASP A 1 -2.84 16.68 27.47
N HIS A 2 -2.67 16.25 26.24
CA HIS A 2 -2.85 17.12 25.09
C HIS A 2 -4.33 17.43 24.90
N LYS A 3 -4.66 18.73 24.85
CA LYS A 3 -5.97 19.22 24.48
C LYS A 3 -5.83 20.20 23.32
N GLY A 4 -6.38 19.86 22.21
CA GLY A 4 -6.49 20.72 21.05
C GLY A 4 -7.65 20.24 20.20
N PRO A 5 -8.19 21.09 19.34
CA PRO A 5 -9.18 20.67 18.36
C PRO A 5 -8.56 19.67 17.38
N GLU A 6 -9.40 18.87 16.77
CA GLU A 6 -8.98 18.08 15.61
C GLU A 6 -8.38 19.02 14.55
N PRO A 7 -7.34 18.58 13.82
CA PRO A 7 -6.66 19.43 12.82
C PRO A 7 -7.62 20.02 11.78
N GLU A 8 -8.62 19.27 11.34
CA GLU A 8 -9.66 19.78 10.44
C GLU A 8 -10.59 20.74 11.16
N GLY A 9 -10.72 21.93 10.61
CA GLY A 9 -11.58 22.98 11.14
C GLY A 9 -10.99 23.78 12.30
N ALA A 10 -9.76 23.47 12.73
CA ALA A 10 -9.06 24.28 13.73
C ALA A 10 -8.38 25.50 13.10
N PRO A 11 -8.23 26.63 13.82
CA PRO A 11 -7.33 27.70 13.42
C PRO A 11 -5.91 27.20 13.22
N MET A 12 -5.15 27.85 12.33
CA MET A 12 -3.80 27.40 11.98
C MET A 12 -2.86 27.36 13.19
N GLU A 13 -3.05 28.24 14.16
CA GLU A 13 -2.30 28.31 15.41
C GLU A 13 -2.52 27.08 16.30
N GLU A 14 -3.64 26.39 16.12
CA GLU A 14 -4.03 25.21 16.89
C GLU A 14 -3.81 23.88 16.16
N GLN A 15 -3.44 23.93 14.88
CA GLN A 15 -3.22 22.77 14.03
C GLN A 15 -1.81 22.19 14.19
N GLY A 16 -1.45 21.71 15.37
CA GLY A 16 -0.19 21.01 15.60
C GLY A 16 1.04 21.91 15.83
N LEU A 17 0.98 23.18 15.43
CA LEU A 17 1.93 24.19 15.83
C LEU A 17 1.35 24.96 16.99
N GLY A 18 1.85 24.70 18.20
CA GLY A 18 1.38 25.39 19.40
C GLY A 18 0.16 24.75 20.06
N TRP A 19 0.08 23.43 20.01
CA TRP A 19 -0.88 22.71 20.85
C TRP A 19 -0.67 23.09 22.32
N ILE A 20 -1.76 23.46 22.98
CA ILE A 20 -1.71 23.96 24.35
C ILE A 20 -1.78 22.78 25.31
N SER A 21 -0.78 22.67 26.21
CA SER A 21 -0.87 21.81 27.38
C SER A 21 -1.66 22.55 28.48
N ASP A 22 -2.59 21.88 29.12
CA ASP A 22 -3.31 22.38 30.30
C ASP A 22 -2.68 21.92 31.62
N PHE A 23 -1.51 21.28 31.56
CA PHE A 23 -0.75 20.91 32.72
C PHE A 23 0.13 22.07 33.17
N GLY A 24 0.06 22.42 34.46
CA GLY A 24 0.88 23.46 35.06
C GLY A 24 0.78 24.81 34.33
N SER A 25 1.94 25.32 33.91
CA SER A 25 2.05 26.57 33.15
C SER A 25 1.78 26.40 31.64
N GLY A 26 1.77 25.17 31.14
CA GLY A 26 1.76 24.84 29.72
C GLY A 26 3.05 25.18 28.97
N LEU A 27 4.09 25.61 29.66
CA LEU A 27 5.39 26.04 29.11
C LEU A 27 6.54 25.27 29.75
N GLY A 28 7.69 25.25 29.10
CA GLY A 28 8.87 24.58 29.60
C GLY A 28 8.62 23.08 29.86
N ARG A 29 8.92 22.61 31.08
CA ARG A 29 8.66 21.21 31.48
C ARG A 29 7.17 20.84 31.42
N ASP A 30 6.29 21.80 31.61
CA ASP A 30 4.84 21.58 31.58
C ASP A 30 4.29 21.47 30.14
N ALA A 31 5.13 21.64 29.12
CA ALA A 31 4.74 21.47 27.71
C ALA A 31 4.65 19.99 27.28
N ILE A 32 5.12 19.05 28.09
CA ILE A 32 5.13 17.62 27.77
C ILE A 32 3.74 17.01 27.94
N THR A 33 3.10 16.64 26.84
CA THR A 33 1.70 16.17 26.82
C THR A 33 1.52 14.75 27.33
N SER A 34 2.58 13.89 27.26
CA SER A 34 2.53 12.53 27.78
C SER A 34 2.58 12.45 29.31
N GLY A 35 2.98 13.51 29.97
CA GLY A 35 3.24 13.55 31.41
C GLY A 35 4.50 12.83 31.86
N ILE A 36 5.26 12.22 30.95
CA ILE A 36 6.59 11.63 31.25
C ILE A 36 7.61 12.75 31.30
N GLU A 37 8.43 12.78 32.37
CA GLU A 37 9.40 13.85 32.58
C GLU A 37 10.77 13.28 32.98
N GLY A 38 11.81 13.73 32.27
CA GLY A 38 13.19 13.33 32.49
C GLY A 38 13.92 12.85 31.25
N ALA A 39 15.19 12.53 31.41
CA ALA A 39 16.05 12.01 30.36
C ALA A 39 16.41 10.54 30.63
N TRP A 40 16.68 9.80 29.57
CA TRP A 40 17.06 8.38 29.62
C TRP A 40 18.53 8.18 29.96
N THR A 41 19.37 9.19 29.70
CA THR A 41 20.82 9.14 29.89
C THR A 41 21.34 10.37 30.60
N ALA A 42 22.56 10.31 31.16
CA ALA A 42 23.25 11.43 31.82
C ALA A 42 23.62 12.55 30.82
N ASP A 43 23.83 12.21 29.56
CA ASP A 43 24.12 13.16 28.47
C ASP A 43 23.16 12.98 27.32
N PRO A 44 21.93 13.55 27.39
CA PRO A 44 20.86 13.29 26.43
C PRO A 44 21.07 13.91 25.03
N ILE A 45 22.10 14.75 24.88
CA ILE A 45 22.40 15.41 23.59
C ILE A 45 23.60 14.80 22.86
N THR A 46 24.26 13.81 23.44
CA THR A 46 25.40 13.12 22.85
C THR A 46 25.01 11.74 22.39
N TRP A 47 25.45 11.37 21.18
CA TRP A 47 25.31 9.99 20.70
C TRP A 47 26.35 9.11 21.37
N ASP A 48 25.89 8.25 22.26
CA ASP A 48 26.71 7.30 23.00
C ASP A 48 25.92 6.01 23.32
N ASN A 49 26.47 5.15 24.19
CA ASN A 49 25.81 3.94 24.66
C ASN A 49 25.07 4.12 26.00
N GLY A 50 24.94 5.37 26.46
CA GLY A 50 24.45 5.73 27.80
C GLY A 50 23.06 5.18 28.14
N TYR A 51 22.18 4.98 27.13
CA TYR A 51 20.89 4.35 27.35
C TYR A 51 21.01 2.92 27.90
N PHE A 52 21.84 2.08 27.26
CA PHE A 52 22.08 0.72 27.74
C PHE A 52 22.91 0.70 29.02
N ASP A 53 23.87 1.61 29.15
CA ASP A 53 24.65 1.75 30.39
C ASP A 53 23.74 1.98 31.60
N MET A 54 22.79 2.93 31.49
CA MET A 54 21.82 3.20 32.56
C MET A 54 20.91 1.99 32.82
N LEU A 55 20.37 1.38 31.77
CA LEU A 55 19.49 0.23 31.90
C LEU A 55 20.12 -0.92 32.68
N PHE A 56 21.35 -1.29 32.34
CA PHE A 56 22.03 -2.44 32.94
C PHE A 56 22.70 -2.10 34.26
N LYS A 57 23.30 -0.88 34.43
CA LYS A 57 23.93 -0.46 35.68
C LYS A 57 22.94 -0.44 36.83
N TYR A 58 21.72 -0.02 36.58
CA TYR A 58 20.67 0.12 37.60
C TYR A 58 19.60 -0.97 37.54
N GLU A 59 19.88 -2.09 36.89
CA GLU A 59 18.90 -3.15 36.60
C GLU A 59 18.11 -3.58 37.86
N ASP A 60 18.77 -3.74 39.00
CA ASP A 60 18.17 -4.20 40.26
C ASP A 60 17.53 -3.08 41.09
N THR A 61 17.68 -1.83 40.67
CA THR A 61 17.28 -0.65 41.48
C THR A 61 16.21 0.21 40.81
N TRP A 62 15.82 -0.10 39.57
CA TRP A 62 14.70 0.58 38.89
C TRP A 62 13.40 0.41 39.69
N THR A 63 12.83 1.52 40.13
CA THR A 63 11.60 1.57 40.91
C THR A 63 10.52 2.34 40.14
N LEU A 64 9.29 1.79 40.09
CA LEU A 64 8.16 2.47 39.49
C LEU A 64 7.75 3.68 40.35
N THR A 65 7.80 4.85 39.75
CA THR A 65 7.48 6.14 40.36
C THR A 65 6.42 6.87 39.56
N LYS A 66 6.06 8.07 40.00
CA LYS A 66 5.20 8.96 39.23
C LYS A 66 5.92 10.26 38.94
N SER A 67 5.78 10.76 37.73
CA SER A 67 6.21 12.10 37.38
C SER A 67 5.37 13.17 38.11
N PRO A 68 5.78 14.44 38.13
CA PRO A 68 4.95 15.54 38.63
C PRO A 68 3.57 15.59 38.02
N ALA A 69 3.43 15.25 36.74
CA ALA A 69 2.15 15.14 36.01
C ALA A 69 1.36 13.86 36.33
N GLY A 70 1.87 12.96 37.15
CA GLY A 70 1.24 11.73 37.58
C GLY A 70 1.39 10.53 36.62
N ALA A 71 2.17 10.66 35.55
CA ALA A 71 2.48 9.55 34.64
C ALA A 71 3.42 8.54 35.33
N HIS A 72 3.22 7.26 35.03
CA HIS A 72 4.11 6.21 35.53
C HIS A 72 5.44 6.20 34.75
N GLN A 73 6.53 6.25 35.50
CA GLN A 73 7.89 6.13 34.98
C GLN A 73 8.77 5.38 35.99
N TRP A 74 9.91 4.90 35.54
CA TRP A 74 10.86 4.17 36.37
C TRP A 74 12.06 5.04 36.62
N THR A 75 12.52 5.11 37.90
CA THR A 75 13.73 5.83 38.32
C THR A 75 14.58 4.92 39.18
N PRO A 76 15.93 5.03 39.14
CA PRO A 76 16.79 4.28 40.03
C PRO A 76 16.63 4.78 41.49
N SER A 77 16.53 3.87 42.45
CA SER A 77 16.37 4.24 43.86
C SER A 77 17.64 4.77 44.51
N ASN A 78 18.82 4.55 43.91
CA ASN A 78 20.13 4.88 44.45
C ASN A 78 21.11 5.30 43.33
N GLN A 79 20.70 6.21 42.45
CA GLN A 79 21.52 6.67 41.35
C GLN A 79 22.75 7.47 41.82
N GLU A 80 23.90 7.22 41.21
CA GLU A 80 25.11 8.01 41.39
C GLU A 80 24.95 9.41 40.78
N GLU A 81 25.48 10.45 41.40
CA GLU A 81 25.38 11.83 40.91
C GLU A 81 25.97 12.01 39.48
N ALA A 82 27.02 11.25 39.19
CA ALA A 82 27.66 11.28 37.88
C ALA A 82 26.72 10.79 36.73
N ASP A 83 25.74 9.95 37.05
CA ASP A 83 24.80 9.38 36.12
C ASP A 83 23.48 10.15 36.05
N MET A 84 23.32 11.20 36.84
CA MET A 84 22.16 12.07 36.81
C MET A 84 22.17 12.96 35.57
N ALA A 85 21.02 13.14 34.97
CA ALA A 85 20.83 14.02 33.83
C ALA A 85 20.72 15.50 34.23
N PRO A 86 21.06 16.44 33.36
CA PRO A 86 20.70 17.84 33.57
C PRO A 86 19.20 18.03 33.51
N ASP A 87 18.67 18.93 34.31
CA ASP A 87 17.26 19.36 34.21
C ASP A 87 17.02 20.06 32.87
N ALA A 88 15.82 19.88 32.30
CA ALA A 88 15.48 20.41 30.98
C ALA A 88 15.42 21.95 30.91
N GLU A 89 15.14 22.63 32.05
CA GLU A 89 15.03 24.10 32.11
C GLU A 89 16.32 24.73 32.69
N ASP A 90 16.92 24.07 33.67
CA ASP A 90 18.13 24.56 34.32
C ASP A 90 19.20 23.46 34.39
N SER A 91 20.10 23.47 33.44
CA SER A 91 21.17 22.47 33.32
C SER A 91 22.14 22.43 34.51
N SER A 92 22.10 23.42 35.42
CA SER A 92 22.86 23.40 36.65
C SER A 92 22.28 22.47 37.73
N ILE A 93 21.01 22.09 37.58
CA ILE A 93 20.30 21.13 38.43
C ILE A 93 20.49 19.73 37.85
N LYS A 94 20.76 18.77 38.71
CA LYS A 94 20.84 17.35 38.37
C LYS A 94 19.58 16.63 38.82
N VAL A 95 19.00 15.85 37.90
CA VAL A 95 17.79 15.04 38.12
C VAL A 95 18.09 13.57 37.80
N PRO A 96 17.40 12.61 38.45
CA PRO A 96 17.57 11.20 38.12
C PRO A 96 17.17 10.92 36.68
N THR A 97 17.88 9.99 36.04
CA THR A 97 17.43 9.44 34.77
C THR A 97 16.14 8.63 34.96
N MET A 98 15.36 8.49 33.89
CA MET A 98 14.13 7.75 33.95
C MET A 98 14.01 6.76 32.78
N MET A 99 13.17 5.75 32.96
CA MET A 99 12.77 4.80 31.92
C MET A 99 11.26 4.67 31.89
N THR A 100 10.71 4.35 30.72
CA THR A 100 9.32 3.94 30.59
C THR A 100 9.17 2.44 30.88
N THR A 101 7.92 1.97 31.02
CA THR A 101 7.66 0.52 31.13
C THR A 101 8.08 -0.23 29.87
N ALA A 102 8.01 0.42 28.71
CA ALA A 102 8.51 -0.15 27.45
C ALA A 102 10.04 -0.32 27.47
N ASP A 103 10.79 0.65 28.04
CA ASP A 103 12.23 0.54 28.19
C ASP A 103 12.61 -0.61 29.16
N MET A 104 11.83 -0.80 30.21
CA MET A 104 12.06 -1.91 31.14
C MET A 104 11.90 -3.29 30.50
N ALA A 105 11.12 -3.40 29.42
CA ALA A 105 11.04 -4.62 28.64
C ALA A 105 12.39 -5.01 28.01
N MET A 106 13.25 -4.02 27.69
CA MET A 106 14.58 -4.27 27.11
C MET A 106 15.51 -5.10 28.01
N ILE A 107 15.26 -5.12 29.32
CA ILE A 107 16.03 -5.91 30.26
C ILE A 107 15.22 -7.03 30.94
N ARG A 108 13.88 -7.00 30.88
CA ARG A 108 13.01 -7.97 31.55
C ARG A 108 12.47 -9.06 30.63
N ASP A 109 12.22 -8.74 29.34
CA ASP A 109 11.88 -9.75 28.34
C ASP A 109 13.14 -10.50 27.89
N PRO A 110 13.17 -11.84 27.88
CA PRO A 110 14.36 -12.62 27.57
C PRO A 110 14.92 -12.38 26.16
N GLU A 111 14.04 -12.20 25.17
CA GLU A 111 14.47 -11.97 23.79
C GLU A 111 15.01 -10.56 23.60
N TYR A 112 14.32 -9.54 24.13
CA TYR A 112 14.82 -8.17 24.11
C TYR A 112 16.11 -8.00 24.91
N ARG A 113 16.21 -8.62 26.08
CA ARG A 113 17.42 -8.59 26.91
C ARG A 113 18.64 -9.12 26.15
N LYS A 114 18.50 -10.19 25.41
CA LYS A 114 19.59 -10.76 24.61
C LYS A 114 20.14 -9.75 23.61
N ILE A 115 19.24 -9.03 22.91
CA ILE A 115 19.59 -8.00 21.92
C ILE A 115 20.18 -6.77 22.59
N SER A 116 19.54 -6.26 23.63
CA SER A 116 19.97 -5.08 24.39
C SER A 116 21.35 -5.28 25.00
N LYS A 117 21.60 -6.46 25.59
CA LYS A 117 22.90 -6.82 26.15
C LYS A 117 23.98 -6.90 25.06
N TYR A 118 23.64 -7.47 23.88
CA TYR A 118 24.57 -7.51 22.76
C TYR A 118 24.96 -6.10 22.29
N PHE A 119 24.00 -5.18 22.18
CA PHE A 119 24.26 -3.78 21.82
C PHE A 119 25.03 -3.02 22.91
N HIS A 120 24.73 -3.29 24.18
CA HIS A 120 25.50 -2.73 25.31
C HIS A 120 26.98 -3.13 25.26
N GLU A 121 27.26 -4.39 24.93
CA GLU A 121 28.63 -4.93 24.85
C GLU A 121 29.35 -4.59 23.53
N ASN A 122 28.61 -4.13 22.49
CA ASN A 122 29.12 -3.84 21.14
C ASN A 122 28.57 -2.50 20.61
N PRO A 123 29.04 -1.35 21.09
CA PRO A 123 28.50 -0.03 20.76
C PRO A 123 28.53 0.31 19.26
N GLU A 124 29.55 -0.13 18.52
CA GLU A 124 29.66 0.10 17.07
C GLU A 124 28.62 -0.69 16.29
N VAL A 125 28.25 -1.88 16.77
CA VAL A 125 27.16 -2.68 16.16
C VAL A 125 25.81 -2.01 16.43
N PHE A 126 25.62 -1.45 17.62
CA PHE A 126 24.44 -0.66 17.94
C PHE A 126 24.33 0.56 17.02
N ALA A 127 25.41 1.31 16.84
CA ALA A 127 25.42 2.51 16.01
C ALA A 127 25.05 2.19 14.55
N ASP A 128 25.60 1.11 13.97
CA ASP A 128 25.23 0.65 12.61
C ASP A 128 23.75 0.22 12.54
N ALA A 129 23.31 -0.62 13.47
CA ALA A 129 21.93 -1.10 13.49
C ALA A 129 20.92 0.03 13.68
N PHE A 130 21.22 1.00 14.55
CA PHE A 130 20.37 2.17 14.75
C PHE A 130 20.32 3.05 13.51
N SER A 131 21.45 3.35 12.89
CA SER A 131 21.49 4.20 11.70
C SER A 131 20.69 3.59 10.54
N ARG A 132 20.78 2.27 10.36
CA ARG A 132 19.99 1.54 9.34
C ARG A 132 18.49 1.56 9.66
N ALA A 133 18.12 1.37 10.92
CA ALA A 133 16.74 1.43 11.37
C ALA A 133 16.15 2.84 11.22
N TRP A 134 16.92 3.86 11.60
CA TRP A 134 16.56 5.26 11.45
C TRP A 134 16.39 5.66 9.99
N PHE A 135 17.34 5.28 9.14
CA PHE A 135 17.24 5.48 7.70
C PHE A 135 15.99 4.83 7.11
N LYS A 136 15.72 3.57 7.48
CA LYS A 136 14.50 2.86 7.06
C LYS A 136 13.24 3.58 7.51
N LEU A 137 13.17 4.02 8.77
CA LEU A 137 12.01 4.72 9.31
C LEU A 137 11.69 6.00 8.51
N LEU A 138 12.73 6.78 8.16
CA LEU A 138 12.58 8.08 7.49
C LEU A 138 12.37 7.96 5.97
N HIS A 139 12.70 6.84 5.35
CA HIS A 139 12.69 6.68 3.89
C HIS A 139 11.75 5.59 3.39
N ARG A 140 11.05 4.91 4.31
CA ARG A 140 10.18 3.77 3.97
C ARG A 140 9.10 4.11 2.95
N ASP A 141 8.60 5.34 2.98
CA ASP A 141 7.53 5.85 2.11
C ASP A 141 8.03 6.66 0.90
N MET A 142 9.35 6.73 0.69
CA MET A 142 9.93 7.49 -0.41
C MET A 142 10.05 6.72 -1.72
N GLY A 143 9.84 5.40 -1.70
CA GLY A 143 10.00 4.53 -2.86
C GLY A 143 11.45 4.06 -3.07
N PRO A 144 11.79 3.61 -4.30
CA PRO A 144 13.12 3.10 -4.59
C PRO A 144 14.20 4.18 -4.54
N LYS A 145 15.46 3.75 -4.35
CA LYS A 145 16.63 4.62 -4.25
C LYS A 145 16.74 5.63 -5.41
N SER A 146 16.27 5.27 -6.60
CA SER A 146 16.27 6.17 -7.78
C SER A 146 15.46 7.46 -7.58
N ARG A 147 14.61 7.53 -6.56
CA ARG A 147 13.85 8.74 -6.20
C ARG A 147 14.59 9.69 -5.25
N TYR A 148 15.68 9.23 -4.64
CA TYR A 148 16.40 10.03 -3.65
C TYR A 148 17.27 11.10 -4.35
N LEU A 149 17.38 12.24 -3.71
CA LEU A 149 18.11 13.40 -4.24
C LEU A 149 19.19 13.85 -3.27
N GLY A 150 20.29 14.38 -3.82
CA GLY A 150 21.37 14.98 -3.04
C GLY A 150 22.63 14.14 -2.97
N PRO A 151 23.71 14.71 -2.39
CA PRO A 151 25.02 14.08 -2.36
C PRO A 151 25.17 12.99 -1.30
N ASP A 152 24.28 12.97 -0.29
CA ASP A 152 24.37 12.07 0.87
C ASP A 152 23.52 10.82 0.72
N VAL A 153 23.04 10.51 -0.50
CA VAL A 153 22.30 9.27 -0.77
C VAL A 153 23.26 8.08 -0.59
N PRO A 154 22.94 7.12 0.29
CA PRO A 154 23.80 5.95 0.50
C PRO A 154 23.98 5.13 -0.78
N ASP A 155 25.18 4.60 -1.00
CA ASP A 155 25.44 3.69 -2.13
C ASP A 155 24.75 2.33 -1.94
N GLU A 156 24.60 1.89 -0.70
CA GLU A 156 23.93 0.65 -0.36
C GLU A 156 22.44 0.70 -0.72
N GLU A 157 21.96 -0.39 -1.29
CA GLU A 157 20.54 -0.60 -1.61
C GLU A 157 19.98 -1.68 -0.68
N PHE A 158 18.85 -1.37 -0.03
CA PHE A 158 18.25 -2.25 0.96
C PHE A 158 17.05 -3.01 0.38
N ILE A 159 16.84 -4.24 0.86
CA ILE A 159 15.73 -5.09 0.40
C ILE A 159 14.35 -4.43 0.54
N TRP A 160 14.15 -3.60 1.57
CA TRP A 160 12.89 -2.88 1.81
C TRP A 160 12.65 -1.72 0.83
N GLN A 161 13.65 -1.34 0.03
CA GLN A 161 13.53 -0.36 -1.05
C GLN A 161 13.02 -1.00 -2.36
N ASP A 162 12.68 -2.29 -2.34
CA ASP A 162 12.21 -3.08 -3.48
C ASP A 162 13.15 -3.00 -4.70
N PRO A 163 14.44 -3.31 -4.53
CA PRO A 163 15.43 -3.15 -5.59
C PRO A 163 15.10 -4.02 -6.81
N VAL A 164 15.12 -3.41 -7.98
CA VAL A 164 14.96 -4.08 -9.27
C VAL A 164 15.91 -3.44 -10.28
N HIS A 165 16.73 -4.27 -10.92
CA HIS A 165 17.57 -3.78 -12.01
C HIS A 165 16.71 -3.44 -13.22
N PRO A 166 17.03 -2.35 -13.96
CA PRO A 166 16.32 -2.01 -15.18
C PRO A 166 16.31 -3.16 -16.18
N GLY A 167 15.18 -3.38 -16.83
CA GLY A 167 15.04 -4.37 -17.90
C GLY A 167 15.59 -3.85 -19.23
N SER A 168 15.66 -4.73 -20.22
CA SER A 168 16.02 -4.35 -21.58
C SER A 168 14.94 -3.48 -22.22
N THR A 169 15.35 -2.50 -22.99
CA THR A 169 14.48 -1.68 -23.87
C THR A 169 14.74 -1.97 -25.35
N SER A 170 15.64 -2.90 -25.65
CA SER A 170 16.20 -3.12 -26.99
C SER A 170 15.61 -4.32 -27.73
N TYR A 171 14.46 -4.84 -27.29
CA TYR A 171 13.76 -5.93 -27.97
C TYR A 171 12.65 -5.40 -28.91
N ASP A 172 12.25 -6.23 -29.88
CA ASP A 172 11.17 -5.91 -30.81
C ASP A 172 9.78 -6.08 -30.14
N VAL A 173 9.25 -4.97 -29.64
CA VAL A 173 7.93 -4.91 -28.99
C VAL A 173 6.81 -5.39 -29.93
N ALA A 174 6.90 -5.06 -31.23
CA ALA A 174 5.84 -5.44 -32.19
C ALA A 174 5.84 -6.94 -32.45
N ALA A 175 7.03 -7.57 -32.56
CA ALA A 175 7.15 -9.01 -32.70
C ALA A 175 6.64 -9.76 -31.47
N LEU A 176 7.05 -9.33 -30.26
CA LEU A 176 6.56 -9.91 -29.00
C LEU A 176 5.02 -9.78 -28.86
N LYS A 177 4.48 -8.62 -29.22
CA LYS A 177 3.03 -8.36 -29.22
C LYS A 177 2.28 -9.31 -30.16
N SER A 178 2.83 -9.56 -31.38
CA SER A 178 2.26 -10.51 -32.35
C SER A 178 2.22 -11.93 -31.79
N ASP A 179 3.28 -12.36 -31.11
CA ASP A 179 3.35 -13.70 -30.52
C ASP A 179 2.38 -13.83 -29.33
N ILE A 180 2.25 -12.79 -28.50
CA ILE A 180 1.25 -12.75 -27.42
C ILE A 180 -0.18 -12.85 -28.00
N MET A 181 -0.51 -12.14 -29.07
CA MET A 181 -1.83 -12.22 -29.71
C MET A 181 -2.20 -13.64 -30.16
N SER A 182 -1.21 -14.45 -30.50
CA SER A 182 -1.40 -15.83 -30.99
C SER A 182 -1.12 -16.92 -29.94
N CYS A 183 -0.79 -16.56 -28.71
CA CYS A 183 -0.35 -17.50 -27.67
C CYS A 183 -1.47 -18.41 -27.08
N GLY A 184 -2.73 -18.13 -27.39
CA GLY A 184 -3.88 -18.91 -26.93
C GLY A 184 -4.40 -18.57 -25.53
N LEU A 185 -3.89 -17.51 -24.88
CA LEU A 185 -4.49 -16.96 -23.68
C LEU A 185 -5.74 -16.14 -24.03
N SER A 186 -6.75 -16.19 -23.16
CA SER A 186 -7.91 -15.36 -23.29
C SER A 186 -7.63 -13.91 -22.90
N ILE A 187 -8.45 -12.98 -23.41
CA ILE A 187 -8.41 -11.56 -23.02
C ILE A 187 -8.47 -11.42 -21.50
N THR A 188 -9.40 -12.10 -20.86
CA THR A 188 -9.61 -12.06 -19.41
C THR A 188 -8.36 -12.52 -18.64
N GLU A 189 -7.73 -13.62 -19.06
CA GLU A 189 -6.50 -14.14 -18.42
C GLU A 189 -5.35 -13.14 -18.51
N MET A 190 -5.15 -12.52 -19.67
CA MET A 190 -4.11 -11.52 -19.89
C MET A 190 -4.34 -10.25 -19.06
N VAL A 191 -5.55 -9.70 -19.14
CA VAL A 191 -5.92 -8.46 -18.44
C VAL A 191 -5.91 -8.65 -16.93
N GLU A 192 -6.47 -9.74 -16.41
CA GLU A 192 -6.52 -10.00 -14.98
C GLU A 192 -5.13 -10.23 -14.38
N THR A 193 -4.23 -10.92 -15.10
CA THR A 193 -2.86 -11.12 -14.64
C THR A 193 -2.06 -9.81 -14.61
N ALA A 194 -2.16 -8.98 -15.65
CA ALA A 194 -1.50 -7.67 -15.66
C ALA A 194 -2.03 -6.76 -14.54
N TRP A 195 -3.35 -6.74 -14.34
CA TRP A 195 -3.95 -6.01 -13.23
C TRP A 195 -3.46 -6.52 -11.87
N ALA A 196 -3.44 -7.83 -11.67
CA ALA A 196 -2.98 -8.44 -10.41
C ALA A 196 -1.53 -8.08 -10.10
N SER A 197 -0.66 -8.02 -11.13
CA SER A 197 0.73 -7.60 -10.99
C SER A 197 0.84 -6.12 -10.61
N ALA A 198 0.20 -5.23 -11.37
CA ALA A 198 0.34 -3.78 -11.23
C ALA A 198 -0.40 -3.21 -10.01
N SER A 199 -1.58 -3.75 -9.69
CA SER A 199 -2.47 -3.19 -8.66
C SER A 199 -2.00 -3.40 -7.23
N THR A 200 -0.86 -4.03 -7.01
CA THR A 200 -0.20 -4.07 -5.69
C THR A 200 0.43 -2.73 -5.32
N TYR A 201 0.61 -1.82 -6.27
CA TYR A 201 1.17 -0.50 -6.01
C TYR A 201 0.36 0.29 -4.97
N ARG A 202 1.08 1.00 -4.10
CA ARG A 202 0.53 1.93 -3.10
C ARG A 202 1.24 3.27 -3.21
N ASP A 203 0.49 4.31 -3.55
CA ASP A 203 1.06 5.66 -3.67
C ASP A 203 1.48 6.26 -2.32
N SER A 204 0.95 5.72 -1.22
CA SER A 204 1.28 6.16 0.15
C SER A 204 2.74 5.87 0.55
N ASP A 205 3.32 4.75 0.10
CA ASP A 205 4.69 4.35 0.40
C ASP A 205 5.52 3.98 -0.85
N LYS A 206 4.95 4.17 -2.05
CA LYS A 206 5.60 3.93 -3.35
C LYS A 206 6.09 2.50 -3.54
N ARG A 207 5.43 1.53 -2.90
CA ARG A 207 5.76 0.11 -2.96
C ARG A 207 4.77 -0.68 -3.79
N GLY A 208 5.17 -1.88 -4.19
CA GLY A 208 4.38 -2.73 -5.08
C GLY A 208 4.47 -2.30 -6.53
N GLY A 209 3.56 -2.78 -7.37
CA GLY A 209 3.50 -2.47 -8.79
C GLY A 209 3.99 -3.59 -9.71
N ALA A 210 3.96 -3.34 -11.00
CA ALA A 210 4.29 -4.32 -12.04
C ALA A 210 5.78 -4.58 -12.18
N ASN A 211 6.63 -3.61 -11.82
CA ASN A 211 8.08 -3.74 -11.92
C ASN A 211 8.59 -4.84 -10.98
N GLY A 212 9.50 -5.67 -11.47
CA GLY A 212 9.98 -6.83 -10.73
C GLY A 212 9.21 -8.12 -10.99
N ALA A 213 8.03 -8.07 -11.60
CA ALA A 213 7.18 -9.25 -11.83
C ALA A 213 7.04 -10.13 -10.58
N ARG A 214 6.93 -9.54 -9.39
CA ARG A 214 6.88 -10.28 -8.12
C ARG A 214 5.65 -11.17 -7.99
N ILE A 215 4.67 -10.99 -8.86
CA ILE A 215 3.50 -11.88 -8.97
C ILE A 215 3.90 -13.34 -9.25
N ARG A 216 5.07 -13.61 -9.85
CA ARG A 216 5.61 -14.96 -10.10
C ARG A 216 6.35 -15.56 -8.89
N LEU A 217 6.62 -14.75 -7.86
CA LEU A 217 7.38 -15.10 -6.67
C LEU A 217 6.45 -15.24 -5.44
N ALA A 218 6.93 -15.96 -4.43
CA ALA A 218 6.26 -15.95 -3.13
C ALA A 218 6.37 -14.55 -2.47
N PRO A 219 5.33 -14.09 -1.74
CA PRO A 219 4.06 -14.77 -1.49
C PRO A 219 2.99 -14.55 -2.57
N GLN A 220 3.20 -13.64 -3.53
CA GLN A 220 2.15 -13.15 -4.45
C GLN A 220 1.60 -14.26 -5.36
N LYS A 221 2.44 -15.19 -5.82
CA LYS A 221 2.00 -16.30 -6.69
C LYS A 221 0.94 -17.20 -6.05
N ASP A 222 0.92 -17.25 -4.72
CA ASP A 222 0.07 -18.13 -3.94
C ASP A 222 -1.18 -17.43 -3.38
N TRP A 223 -1.32 -16.11 -3.59
CA TRP A 223 -2.49 -15.37 -3.13
C TRP A 223 -3.76 -15.81 -3.84
N GLU A 224 -4.81 -16.09 -3.07
CA GLU A 224 -6.11 -16.54 -3.59
C GLU A 224 -6.66 -15.58 -4.66
N GLY A 225 -6.58 -14.27 -4.40
CA GLY A 225 -7.06 -13.23 -5.33
C GLY A 225 -6.30 -13.19 -6.67
N ASN A 226 -5.15 -13.85 -6.78
CA ASN A 226 -4.38 -13.98 -8.02
C ASN A 226 -4.70 -15.28 -8.78
N LYS A 227 -5.61 -16.10 -8.27
CA LYS A 227 -6.02 -17.37 -8.91
C LYS A 227 -4.82 -18.24 -9.28
N PRO A 228 -4.09 -18.87 -8.33
CA PRO A 228 -2.80 -19.50 -8.56
C PRO A 228 -2.72 -20.46 -9.74
N ALA A 229 -3.78 -21.24 -10.00
CA ALA A 229 -3.81 -22.17 -11.13
C ALA A 229 -3.87 -21.44 -12.48
N GLN A 230 -4.67 -20.38 -12.58
CA GLN A 230 -4.74 -19.52 -13.78
C GLN A 230 -3.42 -18.77 -13.98
N LEU A 231 -2.88 -18.20 -12.90
CA LEU A 231 -1.59 -17.50 -12.93
C LEU A 231 -0.46 -18.41 -13.42
N ALA A 232 -0.37 -19.63 -12.90
CA ALA A 232 0.63 -20.60 -13.34
C ALA A 232 0.51 -20.94 -14.86
N LYS A 233 -0.74 -21.09 -15.38
CA LYS A 233 -0.99 -21.24 -16.82
C LYS A 233 -0.48 -20.03 -17.60
N VAL A 234 -0.81 -18.81 -17.17
CA VAL A 234 -0.42 -17.58 -17.86
C VAL A 234 1.11 -17.45 -17.86
N LEU A 235 1.77 -17.62 -16.71
CA LEU A 235 3.22 -17.52 -16.60
C LEU A 235 3.92 -18.56 -17.47
N SER A 236 3.48 -19.83 -17.45
CA SER A 236 4.07 -20.90 -18.30
C SER A 236 3.96 -20.60 -19.81
N THR A 237 3.04 -19.74 -20.21
CA THR A 237 2.88 -19.28 -21.60
C THR A 237 3.74 -18.04 -21.88
N LEU A 238 3.78 -17.06 -20.97
CA LEU A 238 4.48 -15.79 -21.21
C LEU A 238 5.98 -15.85 -20.99
N GLU A 239 6.47 -16.65 -20.03
CA GLU A 239 7.91 -16.77 -19.72
C GLU A 239 8.76 -17.23 -20.93
N PRO A 240 8.35 -18.26 -21.72
CA PRO A 240 9.07 -18.62 -22.93
C PRO A 240 9.07 -17.51 -24.00
N LEU A 241 7.99 -16.75 -24.12
CA LEU A 241 7.91 -15.62 -25.05
C LEU A 241 8.86 -14.49 -24.62
N ALA A 242 8.85 -14.13 -23.35
CA ALA A 242 9.77 -13.15 -22.78
C ALA A 242 11.23 -13.52 -23.09
N ALA A 243 11.60 -14.77 -22.81
CA ALA A 243 12.96 -15.30 -23.07
C ALA A 243 13.33 -15.27 -24.55
N ALA A 244 12.42 -15.65 -25.45
CA ALA A 244 12.65 -15.67 -26.90
C ALA A 244 12.92 -14.29 -27.48
N HIS A 245 12.30 -13.25 -26.92
CA HIS A 245 12.44 -11.86 -27.37
C HIS A 245 13.47 -11.05 -26.56
N GLY A 246 14.05 -11.62 -25.49
CA GLY A 246 14.96 -10.87 -24.59
C GLY A 246 14.26 -9.76 -23.79
N ALA A 247 12.96 -9.90 -23.60
CA ALA A 247 12.15 -9.03 -22.77
C ALA A 247 12.13 -9.52 -21.30
N SER A 248 11.86 -8.63 -20.36
CA SER A 248 11.55 -9.04 -18.99
C SER A 248 10.16 -9.67 -18.91
N ILE A 249 9.95 -10.51 -17.89
CA ILE A 249 8.62 -11.07 -17.61
C ILE A 249 7.67 -9.96 -17.16
N ALA A 250 8.17 -8.96 -16.43
CA ALA A 250 7.40 -7.80 -16.02
C ALA A 250 6.82 -7.02 -17.21
N ASP A 251 7.66 -6.70 -18.19
CA ASP A 251 7.19 -6.06 -19.43
C ASP A 251 6.23 -6.96 -20.21
N THR A 252 6.52 -8.25 -20.29
CA THR A 252 5.69 -9.21 -21.04
C THR A 252 4.29 -9.36 -20.43
N ILE A 253 4.17 -9.36 -19.09
CA ILE A 253 2.88 -9.40 -18.40
C ILE A 253 2.07 -8.13 -18.70
N VAL A 254 2.69 -6.94 -18.59
CA VAL A 254 2.01 -5.67 -18.88
C VAL A 254 1.60 -5.60 -20.35
N LEU A 255 2.50 -5.99 -21.26
CA LEU A 255 2.20 -6.01 -22.70
C LEU A 255 1.07 -7.00 -23.03
N ALA A 256 1.00 -8.16 -22.36
CA ALA A 256 -0.11 -9.10 -22.54
C ALA A 256 -1.45 -8.47 -22.12
N GLY A 257 -1.49 -7.74 -20.99
CA GLY A 257 -2.67 -6.97 -20.61
C GLY A 257 -3.10 -5.95 -21.66
N ASN A 258 -2.12 -5.21 -22.22
CA ASN A 258 -2.36 -4.23 -23.29
C ASN A 258 -2.90 -4.92 -24.54
N VAL A 259 -2.30 -6.05 -24.95
CA VAL A 259 -2.77 -6.87 -26.09
C VAL A 259 -4.22 -7.31 -25.87
N GLY A 260 -4.56 -7.78 -24.68
CA GLY A 260 -5.94 -8.15 -24.35
C GLY A 260 -6.93 -6.99 -24.55
N ILE A 261 -6.55 -5.78 -24.12
CA ILE A 261 -7.38 -4.58 -24.31
C ILE A 261 -7.49 -4.20 -25.78
N GLU A 262 -6.40 -4.27 -26.54
CA GLU A 262 -6.40 -3.97 -27.98
C GLU A 262 -7.24 -4.95 -28.76
N MET A 263 -7.18 -6.25 -28.45
CA MET A 263 -8.06 -7.27 -29.06
C MET A 263 -9.53 -6.99 -28.77
N ALA A 264 -9.85 -6.46 -27.60
CA ALA A 264 -11.22 -6.17 -27.17
C ALA A 264 -11.77 -4.84 -27.70
N SER A 265 -10.92 -3.85 -27.94
CA SER A 265 -11.32 -2.48 -28.32
C SER A 265 -11.02 -2.13 -29.77
N GLY A 266 -10.03 -2.77 -30.39
CA GLY A 266 -9.45 -2.36 -31.67
C GLY A 266 -8.61 -1.09 -31.60
N VAL A 267 -8.30 -0.58 -30.40
CA VAL A 267 -7.54 0.65 -30.17
C VAL A 267 -6.17 0.31 -29.57
N GLU A 268 -5.10 0.91 -30.08
CA GLU A 268 -3.75 0.71 -29.58
C GLU A 268 -3.59 1.24 -28.15
N VAL A 269 -2.91 0.45 -27.30
CA VAL A 269 -2.61 0.80 -25.92
C VAL A 269 -1.14 1.20 -25.80
N PRO A 270 -0.82 2.41 -25.30
CA PRO A 270 0.56 2.83 -25.12
C PRO A 270 1.34 1.87 -24.23
N PHE A 271 2.58 1.59 -24.61
CA PHE A 271 3.48 0.72 -23.86
C PHE A 271 4.87 1.30 -23.78
N THR A 272 5.45 1.31 -22.58
CA THR A 272 6.83 1.74 -22.33
C THR A 272 7.60 0.54 -21.76
N PRO A 273 8.61 0.00 -22.49
CA PRO A 273 9.46 -1.08 -22.02
C PRO A 273 10.44 -0.62 -20.94
N GLY A 274 11.13 -1.57 -20.31
CA GLY A 274 12.24 -1.29 -19.40
C GLY A 274 12.00 -1.74 -17.96
N ARG A 275 10.87 -2.39 -17.64
CA ARG A 275 10.69 -3.05 -16.34
C ARG A 275 11.67 -4.20 -16.23
N GLY A 276 12.25 -4.37 -15.04
CA GLY A 276 13.11 -5.52 -14.73
C GLY A 276 12.36 -6.62 -13.99
N ASP A 277 13.04 -7.73 -13.79
CA ASP A 277 12.53 -8.87 -13.03
C ASP A 277 13.27 -8.97 -11.70
N ALA A 278 12.55 -9.01 -10.59
CA ALA A 278 13.12 -9.24 -9.27
C ALA A 278 13.48 -10.71 -9.08
N THR A 279 14.50 -10.95 -8.25
CA THR A 279 14.81 -12.30 -7.71
C THR A 279 14.11 -12.51 -6.36
N GLU A 280 14.17 -13.74 -5.84
CA GLU A 280 13.67 -14.02 -4.49
C GLU A 280 14.47 -13.23 -3.43
N GLU A 281 15.78 -13.09 -3.60
CA GLU A 281 16.66 -12.33 -2.71
C GLU A 281 16.38 -10.82 -2.74
N GLN A 282 15.84 -10.31 -3.83
CA GLN A 282 15.41 -8.91 -3.97
C GLN A 282 13.97 -8.68 -3.47
N THR A 283 13.32 -9.71 -2.95
CA THR A 283 11.93 -9.65 -2.50
C THR A 283 11.86 -9.83 -1.00
N ASP A 284 11.45 -8.78 -0.29
CA ASP A 284 11.14 -8.82 1.14
C ASP A 284 9.79 -9.53 1.35
N ALA A 285 9.79 -10.86 1.24
CA ALA A 285 8.57 -11.68 1.25
C ALA A 285 7.71 -11.46 2.49
N ALA A 286 8.33 -11.23 3.65
CA ALA A 286 7.60 -11.00 4.90
C ALA A 286 6.80 -9.70 4.85
N SER A 287 7.37 -8.62 4.32
CA SER A 287 6.66 -7.35 4.19
C SER A 287 5.67 -7.34 3.02
N PHE A 288 5.90 -8.12 1.97
CA PHE A 288 4.94 -8.28 0.87
C PHE A 288 3.64 -8.97 1.27
N SER A 289 3.59 -9.69 2.40
CA SER A 289 2.34 -10.26 2.91
C SER A 289 1.25 -9.21 3.15
N TYR A 290 1.62 -7.99 3.50
CA TYR A 290 0.69 -6.87 3.71
C TYR A 290 0.08 -6.32 2.41
N PHE A 291 0.61 -6.69 1.25
CA PHE A 291 0.04 -6.33 -0.04
C PHE A 291 -1.04 -7.31 -0.53
N GLU A 292 -1.24 -8.44 0.17
CA GLU A 292 -2.30 -9.38 -0.19
C GLU A 292 -3.66 -8.68 -0.17
N PRO A 293 -4.39 -8.65 -1.30
CA PRO A 293 -5.67 -7.98 -1.34
C PRO A 293 -6.71 -8.79 -0.55
N VAL A 294 -7.29 -8.18 0.47
CA VAL A 294 -8.48 -8.72 1.16
C VAL A 294 -9.75 -8.40 0.40
N SER A 295 -9.67 -7.40 -0.47
CA SER A 295 -10.73 -6.90 -1.31
C SER A 295 -10.13 -6.30 -2.59
N CYS A 296 -10.75 -6.53 -3.72
CA CYS A 296 -10.44 -5.86 -4.98
C CYS A 296 -11.71 -5.65 -5.79
N GLY A 297 -12.36 -4.50 -5.64
CA GLY A 297 -13.60 -4.15 -6.36
C GLY A 297 -13.44 -4.20 -7.87
N PHE A 298 -12.27 -3.86 -8.40
CA PHE A 298 -11.94 -3.94 -9.82
C PHE A 298 -12.05 -5.36 -10.39
N ARG A 299 -11.72 -6.39 -9.59
CA ARG A 299 -11.84 -7.82 -9.94
C ARG A 299 -13.05 -8.50 -9.32
N ASN A 300 -13.92 -7.75 -8.64
CA ASN A 300 -15.06 -8.28 -7.90
C ASN A 300 -14.69 -9.35 -6.86
N TYR A 301 -13.52 -9.17 -6.22
CA TYR A 301 -12.94 -10.10 -5.24
C TYR A 301 -13.15 -9.59 -3.83
N LEU A 302 -13.67 -10.46 -2.96
CA LEU A 302 -13.81 -10.22 -1.53
C LEU A 302 -13.45 -11.50 -0.76
N LYS A 303 -12.31 -11.48 -0.04
CA LYS A 303 -11.79 -12.64 0.68
C LYS A 303 -12.69 -13.01 1.87
N GLN A 304 -13.16 -11.99 2.60
CA GLN A 304 -14.06 -12.16 3.74
C GLN A 304 -14.83 -10.86 4.01
N ASN A 305 -15.94 -10.97 4.76
CA ASN A 305 -16.66 -9.78 5.21
C ASN A 305 -15.91 -9.10 6.36
N TYR A 306 -15.78 -7.79 6.27
CA TYR A 306 -15.21 -6.91 7.28
C TYR A 306 -16.27 -5.95 7.83
N ALA A 307 -15.92 -5.22 8.89
CA ALA A 307 -16.76 -4.10 9.37
C ALA A 307 -16.83 -2.95 8.35
N VAL A 308 -15.76 -2.76 7.57
CA VAL A 308 -15.70 -1.81 6.44
C VAL A 308 -16.45 -2.38 5.25
N MET A 309 -17.25 -1.56 4.59
CA MET A 309 -18.05 -1.99 3.44
C MET A 309 -17.17 -2.23 2.19
N PRO A 310 -17.55 -3.19 1.34
CA PRO A 310 -16.79 -3.49 0.12
C PRO A 310 -16.50 -2.28 -0.77
N GLU A 311 -17.47 -1.41 -0.99
CA GLU A 311 -17.32 -0.19 -1.79
C GLU A 311 -16.33 0.82 -1.17
N GLU A 312 -16.22 0.88 0.15
CA GLU A 312 -15.24 1.73 0.85
C GLU A 312 -13.82 1.17 0.67
N MET A 313 -13.65 -0.16 0.75
CA MET A 313 -12.37 -0.81 0.44
C MET A 313 -11.96 -0.64 -1.03
N MET A 314 -12.93 -0.57 -1.95
CA MET A 314 -12.65 -0.26 -3.35
C MET A 314 -12.17 1.18 -3.53
N LEU A 315 -12.77 2.13 -2.82
CA LEU A 315 -12.35 3.54 -2.82
C LEU A 315 -10.95 3.70 -2.25
N ASP A 316 -10.65 3.05 -1.13
CA ASP A 316 -9.31 3.01 -0.55
C ASP A 316 -8.27 2.49 -1.55
N LYS A 317 -8.58 1.38 -2.23
CA LYS A 317 -7.72 0.84 -3.29
C LYS A 317 -7.54 1.80 -4.46
N ALA A 318 -8.58 2.50 -4.87
CA ALA A 318 -8.49 3.52 -5.92
C ALA A 318 -7.56 4.67 -5.50
N GLN A 319 -7.65 5.12 -4.25
CA GLN A 319 -6.77 6.16 -3.69
C GLN A 319 -5.31 5.68 -3.62
N LEU A 320 -5.06 4.44 -3.17
CA LEU A 320 -3.71 3.85 -3.17
C LEU A 320 -3.09 3.74 -4.58
N LEU A 321 -3.91 3.61 -5.61
CA LEU A 321 -3.48 3.63 -7.01
C LEU A 321 -3.43 5.05 -7.61
N GLY A 322 -3.73 6.09 -6.83
CA GLY A 322 -3.78 7.47 -7.28
C GLY A 322 -4.93 7.77 -8.26
N LEU A 323 -5.99 6.95 -8.26
CA LEU A 323 -7.11 7.07 -9.21
C LEU A 323 -8.14 8.08 -8.75
N THR A 324 -8.63 8.88 -9.69
CA THR A 324 -9.81 9.72 -9.53
C THR A 324 -11.10 8.91 -9.64
N ALA A 325 -12.24 9.48 -9.23
CA ALA A 325 -13.54 8.82 -9.34
C ALA A 325 -13.91 8.44 -10.80
N PRO A 326 -13.68 9.28 -11.84
CA PRO A 326 -13.86 8.85 -13.23
C PRO A 326 -12.94 7.68 -13.63
N GLU A 327 -11.65 7.71 -13.28
CA GLU A 327 -10.71 6.63 -13.57
C GLU A 327 -11.12 5.32 -12.90
N MET A 328 -11.52 5.37 -11.63
CA MET A 328 -12.09 4.21 -10.93
C MET A 328 -13.33 3.67 -11.64
N THR A 329 -14.23 4.55 -12.08
CA THR A 329 -15.49 4.17 -12.74
C THR A 329 -15.24 3.46 -14.07
N VAL A 330 -14.39 4.04 -14.93
CA VAL A 330 -14.11 3.40 -16.25
C VAL A 330 -13.38 2.07 -16.08
N LEU A 331 -12.45 1.97 -15.12
CA LEU A 331 -11.72 0.73 -14.86
C LEU A 331 -12.66 -0.38 -14.37
N VAL A 332 -13.56 -0.10 -13.42
CA VAL A 332 -14.50 -1.13 -12.96
C VAL A 332 -15.43 -1.56 -14.09
N GLY A 333 -16.07 -0.63 -14.79
CA GLY A 333 -16.97 -0.95 -15.90
C GLY A 333 -16.28 -1.69 -17.04
N GLY A 334 -15.09 -1.25 -17.43
CA GLY A 334 -14.29 -1.90 -18.47
C GLY A 334 -13.78 -3.28 -18.08
N MET A 335 -13.33 -3.46 -16.86
CA MET A 335 -12.92 -4.77 -16.35
C MET A 335 -14.09 -5.77 -16.38
N ARG A 336 -15.31 -5.34 -16.02
CA ARG A 336 -16.52 -6.17 -16.16
C ARG A 336 -16.82 -6.52 -17.63
N SER A 337 -16.70 -5.55 -18.54
CA SER A 337 -16.90 -5.78 -19.98
C SER A 337 -15.88 -6.77 -20.55
N LEU A 338 -14.66 -6.78 -20.02
CA LEU A 338 -13.59 -7.72 -20.38
C LEU A 338 -13.72 -9.09 -19.69
N GLY A 339 -14.79 -9.33 -18.93
CA GLY A 339 -15.04 -10.60 -18.25
C GLY A 339 -14.30 -10.79 -16.94
N VAL A 340 -13.73 -9.73 -16.36
CA VAL A 340 -12.99 -9.80 -15.10
C VAL A 340 -13.93 -9.71 -13.92
N SER A 341 -14.18 -10.85 -13.29
CA SER A 341 -14.92 -10.99 -12.03
C SER A 341 -14.50 -12.30 -11.36
N SER A 342 -14.29 -12.26 -10.06
CA SER A 342 -13.88 -13.46 -9.30
C SER A 342 -15.01 -14.44 -9.04
N ASP A 343 -16.28 -13.99 -9.18
CA ASP A 343 -17.46 -14.78 -8.86
C ASP A 343 -18.57 -14.67 -9.93
N GLU A 344 -18.19 -14.24 -11.14
CA GLU A 344 -19.08 -14.09 -12.31
C GLU A 344 -20.20 -13.05 -12.16
N ARG A 345 -20.36 -12.41 -11.01
CA ARG A 345 -21.34 -11.33 -10.82
C ARG A 345 -20.89 -10.04 -11.48
N GLY A 346 -21.82 -9.22 -11.89
CA GLY A 346 -21.54 -7.95 -12.56
C GLY A 346 -21.12 -8.07 -14.03
N LEU A 347 -21.05 -9.28 -14.58
CA LEU A 347 -20.69 -9.54 -15.99
C LEU A 347 -21.95 -9.41 -16.87
N TRP A 348 -22.27 -8.19 -17.29
CA TRP A 348 -23.47 -7.89 -18.08
C TRP A 348 -23.16 -7.41 -19.50
N GLY A 349 -21.89 -7.29 -19.83
CA GLY A 349 -21.42 -6.82 -21.12
C GLY A 349 -21.37 -7.92 -22.19
N SER A 350 -20.97 -7.52 -23.38
CA SER A 350 -20.72 -8.41 -24.51
C SER A 350 -19.41 -9.19 -24.29
N ASP A 351 -19.37 -10.40 -24.81
CA ASP A 351 -18.28 -11.37 -24.67
C ASP A 351 -16.90 -10.76 -24.96
N SER A 352 -16.18 -10.40 -23.90
CA SER A 352 -14.81 -9.89 -23.93
C SER A 352 -14.56 -8.70 -24.86
N LYS A 353 -15.51 -7.79 -24.98
CA LYS A 353 -15.36 -6.52 -25.71
C LYS A 353 -15.30 -5.37 -24.73
N LEU A 354 -14.39 -4.44 -24.98
CA LEU A 354 -14.32 -3.21 -24.21
C LEU A 354 -15.37 -2.22 -24.74
N ASP A 355 -16.56 -2.24 -24.16
CA ASP A 355 -17.67 -1.34 -24.52
C ASP A 355 -18.39 -0.77 -23.29
N SER A 356 -19.21 0.25 -23.52
CA SER A 356 -19.93 0.96 -22.46
C SER A 356 -21.27 0.32 -22.07
N SER A 357 -21.62 -0.86 -22.60
CA SER A 357 -22.90 -1.53 -22.35
C SER A 357 -23.12 -1.88 -20.89
N TRP A 358 -22.05 -2.09 -20.14
CA TRP A 358 -22.12 -2.31 -18.70
C TRP A 358 -22.82 -1.15 -17.97
N PHE A 359 -22.51 0.10 -18.34
CA PHE A 359 -23.12 1.29 -17.72
C PHE A 359 -24.60 1.42 -18.08
N SER A 360 -24.96 1.19 -19.34
CA SER A 360 -26.37 1.20 -19.77
C SER A 360 -27.19 0.13 -19.04
N THR A 361 -26.60 -1.04 -18.82
CA THR A 361 -27.22 -2.15 -18.11
C THR A 361 -27.34 -1.87 -16.60
N LEU A 362 -26.32 -1.25 -15.98
CA LEU A 362 -26.36 -0.82 -14.58
C LEU A 362 -27.52 0.15 -14.32
N LEU A 363 -27.73 1.07 -15.27
CA LEU A 363 -28.71 2.16 -15.15
C LEU A 363 -30.10 1.79 -15.68
N ASP A 364 -30.32 0.53 -16.06
CA ASP A 364 -31.59 0.04 -16.55
C ASP A 364 -32.69 0.15 -15.49
N MET A 365 -33.70 1.00 -15.76
CA MET A 365 -34.80 1.25 -14.83
C MET A 365 -35.92 0.18 -14.92
N ASN A 366 -35.84 -0.78 -15.85
CA ASN A 366 -36.81 -1.86 -15.95
C ASN A 366 -36.58 -2.96 -14.90
N VAL A 367 -35.50 -2.89 -14.15
CA VAL A 367 -35.20 -3.85 -13.11
C VAL A 367 -35.28 -3.25 -11.71
N ALA A 368 -35.48 -4.11 -10.72
CA ALA A 368 -35.38 -3.79 -9.31
C ALA A 368 -34.33 -4.67 -8.66
N TRP A 369 -33.38 -4.09 -7.96
CA TRP A 369 -32.33 -4.79 -7.23
C TRP A 369 -32.82 -5.23 -5.84
N THR A 370 -32.59 -6.48 -5.50
CA THR A 370 -32.91 -7.06 -4.19
C THR A 370 -31.66 -7.72 -3.61
N ALA A 371 -31.32 -7.40 -2.37
CA ALA A 371 -30.22 -8.04 -1.67
C ALA A 371 -30.53 -9.52 -1.41
N THR A 372 -29.57 -10.38 -1.70
CA THR A 372 -29.59 -11.83 -1.45
C THR A 372 -28.51 -12.26 -0.45
N GLY A 373 -27.64 -11.34 -0.05
CA GLY A 373 -26.58 -11.50 0.92
C GLY A 373 -25.90 -10.17 1.22
N SER A 374 -24.87 -10.18 2.05
CA SER A 374 -24.12 -8.97 2.45
C SER A 374 -23.44 -8.25 1.29
N ASN A 375 -22.98 -9.00 0.28
CA ASN A 375 -22.35 -8.50 -0.94
C ASN A 375 -22.95 -9.13 -2.21
N SER A 376 -24.23 -9.45 -2.20
CA SER A 376 -24.90 -10.16 -3.29
C SER A 376 -26.28 -9.60 -3.54
N TYR A 377 -26.57 -9.33 -4.83
CA TYR A 377 -27.84 -8.76 -5.29
C TYR A 377 -28.32 -9.46 -6.54
N VAL A 378 -29.64 -9.51 -6.70
CA VAL A 378 -30.33 -9.99 -7.90
C VAL A 378 -31.21 -8.88 -8.43
N ALA A 379 -31.11 -8.64 -9.74
CA ALA A 379 -32.02 -7.78 -10.46
C ALA A 379 -33.23 -8.57 -10.92
N ARG A 380 -34.43 -8.05 -10.67
CA ARG A 380 -35.70 -8.60 -11.13
C ARG A 380 -36.34 -7.68 -12.15
N ASP A 381 -36.75 -8.24 -13.26
CA ASP A 381 -37.56 -7.51 -14.22
C ASP A 381 -38.86 -7.05 -13.55
N ARG A 382 -39.21 -5.77 -13.67
CA ARG A 382 -40.38 -5.17 -13.00
C ARG A 382 -41.73 -5.66 -13.53
N GLN A 383 -41.77 -6.14 -14.77
CA GLN A 383 -42.99 -6.61 -15.39
C GLN A 383 -43.23 -8.09 -15.15
N SER A 384 -42.23 -8.93 -15.39
CA SER A 384 -42.32 -10.38 -15.28
C SER A 384 -41.99 -10.92 -13.88
N GLY A 385 -41.25 -10.17 -13.07
CA GLY A 385 -40.70 -10.64 -11.78
C GLY A 385 -39.55 -11.63 -11.90
N ALA A 386 -39.09 -11.93 -13.11
CA ALA A 386 -38.02 -12.88 -13.39
C ALA A 386 -36.65 -12.32 -12.93
N ASP A 387 -35.80 -13.18 -12.38
CA ASP A 387 -34.40 -12.85 -12.11
C ASP A 387 -33.62 -12.77 -13.42
N VAL A 388 -32.97 -11.63 -13.70
CA VAL A 388 -32.32 -11.35 -14.98
C VAL A 388 -30.83 -11.18 -14.92
N ARG A 389 -30.27 -10.76 -13.75
CA ARG A 389 -28.82 -10.56 -13.58
C ARG A 389 -28.44 -10.50 -12.11
N THR A 390 -27.16 -10.66 -11.84
CA THR A 390 -26.59 -10.57 -10.49
C THR A 390 -25.54 -9.48 -10.39
N ALA A 391 -25.31 -8.95 -9.19
CA ALA A 391 -24.33 -7.91 -8.90
C ALA A 391 -23.79 -8.02 -7.48
N THR A 392 -22.72 -7.27 -7.23
CA THR A 392 -22.19 -7.02 -5.90
C THR A 392 -22.39 -5.55 -5.50
N ARG A 393 -22.00 -5.22 -4.26
CA ARG A 393 -21.95 -3.82 -3.79
C ARG A 393 -20.97 -2.99 -4.61
N TYR A 394 -19.85 -3.59 -5.04
CA TYR A 394 -18.88 -2.91 -5.93
C TYR A 394 -19.52 -2.42 -7.24
N ASP A 395 -20.44 -3.20 -7.78
CA ASP A 395 -21.10 -2.83 -9.03
C ASP A 395 -22.18 -1.79 -8.79
N LEU A 396 -23.03 -2.00 -7.78
CA LEU A 396 -24.22 -1.18 -7.55
C LEU A 396 -23.92 0.21 -6.99
N VAL A 397 -22.76 0.43 -6.39
CA VAL A 397 -22.39 1.78 -5.90
C VAL A 397 -22.32 2.80 -7.04
N PHE A 398 -21.94 2.38 -8.26
CA PHE A 398 -21.93 3.25 -9.45
C PHE A 398 -23.33 3.64 -9.94
N GLY A 399 -24.36 2.96 -9.50
CA GLY A 399 -25.76 3.32 -9.80
C GLY A 399 -26.48 4.01 -8.63
N SER A 400 -25.95 3.91 -7.40
CA SER A 400 -26.62 4.37 -6.17
C SER A 400 -25.95 5.59 -5.50
N ASN A 401 -24.63 5.75 -5.58
CA ASN A 401 -23.95 6.94 -5.15
C ASN A 401 -24.14 8.06 -6.17
N SER A 402 -24.58 9.25 -5.76
CA SER A 402 -24.95 10.34 -6.67
C SER A 402 -23.80 10.81 -7.58
N GLN A 403 -22.59 10.89 -7.06
CA GLN A 403 -21.42 11.31 -7.83
C GLN A 403 -20.99 10.23 -8.83
N LEU A 404 -20.85 9.00 -8.38
CA LEU A 404 -20.44 7.87 -9.24
C LEU A 404 -21.50 7.58 -10.30
N ARG A 405 -22.80 7.72 -9.95
CA ARG A 405 -23.90 7.59 -10.91
C ARG A 405 -23.84 8.65 -12.01
N ALA A 406 -23.57 9.90 -11.66
CA ALA A 406 -23.44 10.96 -12.65
C ALA A 406 -22.29 10.67 -13.66
N ILE A 407 -21.19 10.10 -13.19
CA ILE A 407 -20.07 9.67 -14.05
C ILE A 407 -20.51 8.48 -14.91
N ALA A 408 -21.17 7.48 -14.33
CA ALA A 408 -21.70 6.33 -15.08
C ALA A 408 -22.69 6.75 -16.17
N GLU A 409 -23.55 7.72 -15.91
CA GLU A 409 -24.50 8.29 -16.88
C GLU A 409 -23.80 8.93 -18.09
N VAL A 410 -22.61 9.52 -17.91
CA VAL A 410 -21.82 10.05 -19.04
C VAL A 410 -21.43 8.93 -20.00
N TYR A 411 -20.94 7.80 -19.47
CA TYR A 411 -20.49 6.67 -20.30
C TYR A 411 -21.66 5.84 -20.86
N ALA A 412 -22.84 5.91 -20.25
CA ALA A 412 -24.06 5.27 -20.76
C ALA A 412 -24.71 6.01 -21.93
N GLN A 413 -24.29 7.27 -22.21
CA GLN A 413 -24.88 8.06 -23.29
C GLN A 413 -24.48 7.52 -24.67
N ASN A 414 -25.44 7.56 -25.60
CA ASN A 414 -25.16 7.25 -26.98
C ASN A 414 -24.09 8.18 -27.57
N GLY A 415 -23.10 7.60 -28.25
CA GLY A 415 -21.99 8.34 -28.84
C GLY A 415 -20.76 8.54 -27.94
N ASN A 416 -20.80 8.13 -26.65
CA ASN A 416 -19.68 8.24 -25.75
C ASN A 416 -18.80 6.97 -25.67
N HIS A 417 -18.96 6.05 -26.58
CA HIS A 417 -18.16 4.82 -26.65
C HIS A 417 -16.65 5.12 -26.76
N ASP A 418 -16.26 5.96 -27.72
CA ASP A 418 -14.84 6.29 -27.94
C ASP A 418 -14.24 7.03 -26.74
N LYS A 419 -15.04 7.88 -26.10
CA LYS A 419 -14.63 8.53 -24.85
C LYS A 419 -14.39 7.50 -23.75
N PHE A 420 -15.29 6.53 -23.57
CA PHE A 420 -15.13 5.47 -22.58
C PHE A 420 -13.87 4.65 -22.83
N VAL A 421 -13.64 4.20 -24.07
CA VAL A 421 -12.43 3.42 -24.44
C VAL A 421 -11.16 4.22 -24.19
N GLY A 422 -11.14 5.48 -24.61
CA GLY A 422 -9.99 6.37 -24.39
C GLY A 422 -9.68 6.60 -22.91
N ASP A 423 -10.70 6.91 -22.12
CA ASP A 423 -10.55 7.12 -20.67
C ASP A 423 -10.13 5.83 -19.95
N PHE A 424 -10.65 4.67 -20.37
CA PHE A 424 -10.23 3.37 -19.83
C PHE A 424 -8.74 3.11 -20.11
N ILE A 425 -8.30 3.28 -21.36
CA ILE A 425 -6.89 3.08 -21.75
C ILE A 425 -5.97 4.02 -20.96
N ALA A 426 -6.37 5.28 -20.80
CA ALA A 426 -5.59 6.24 -20.03
C ALA A 426 -5.45 5.83 -18.56
N ALA A 427 -6.56 5.43 -17.92
CA ALA A 427 -6.57 4.97 -16.54
C ALA A 427 -5.82 3.63 -16.37
N TRP A 428 -5.95 2.71 -17.32
CA TRP A 428 -5.18 1.47 -17.35
C TRP A 428 -3.68 1.74 -17.42
N ASN A 429 -3.26 2.57 -18.37
CA ASN A 429 -1.85 2.92 -18.56
C ASN A 429 -1.26 3.58 -17.30
N LYS A 430 -2.03 4.42 -16.62
CA LYS A 430 -1.65 5.01 -15.33
C LYS A 430 -1.34 3.94 -14.27
N VAL A 431 -2.19 2.91 -14.15
CA VAL A 431 -1.96 1.82 -13.19
C VAL A 431 -0.77 0.97 -13.60
N MET A 432 -0.61 0.64 -14.88
CA MET A 432 0.51 -0.17 -15.38
C MET A 432 1.87 0.51 -15.22
N ASN A 433 1.91 1.84 -15.13
CA ASN A 433 3.12 2.64 -14.95
C ASN A 433 3.24 3.30 -13.57
N ALA A 434 2.38 2.96 -12.61
CA ALA A 434 2.33 3.64 -11.32
C ALA A 434 3.67 3.56 -10.54
N ASP A 435 4.42 2.48 -10.71
CA ASP A 435 5.73 2.24 -10.10
C ASP A 435 6.93 2.58 -11.02
N ARG A 436 6.66 3.23 -12.17
CA ARG A 436 7.71 3.67 -13.11
C ARG A 436 8.12 5.10 -12.78
N PHE A 437 9.22 5.24 -12.03
CA PHE A 437 9.81 6.53 -11.67
C PHE A 437 10.89 7.00 -12.63
N ASP A 438 11.05 6.29 -13.72
CA ASP A 438 12.06 6.49 -14.78
C ASP A 438 11.45 7.00 -16.10
N VAL A 439 10.12 7.18 -16.17
CA VAL A 439 9.38 7.64 -17.36
C VAL A 439 8.39 8.73 -17.02
#